data_a85d845beb44e7949a4430061ef97553
#
_entry.id   a85d845beb44e7949a4430061ef97553
#
_cell.length_a   1.000
_cell.length_b   1.000
_cell.length_c   1.000
_cell.angle_alpha   90.00
_cell.angle_beta   90.00
_cell.angle_gamma   90.00
#
_symmetry.space_group_name_H-M   'P 1'
#
loop_
_entity.id
_entity.type
_entity.pdbx_description
1 polymer ?
#
loop_
_entity_poly.entity_id
_entity_poly.type
_entity_poly.pdbx_seq_one_letter_code
_entity_poly.pdbx_strand_id
1 'polypeptide(L)'
;MAKQNRGFTLIELIVVILILGILAAVAAPRFVNLTTQARIAALNGLRASVMSAATLANALQVAQGLAQGSSVTIEGLTVGMTNGYPTGATGGIDNAIRVDAGTYATSQASPTYTFQIAGAPTPATCQFQYTHPAAAGGVPTINPPLTAGC
;
A
#
# COMPACT_ATOMS: atom_id res chain seq x y z
N MET A 1 39.63 -19.44 43.72
CA MET A 1 39.95 -18.19 42.97
C MET A 1 38.68 -17.36 42.91
N ALA A 2 38.59 -16.24 43.63
CA ALA A 2 37.44 -15.34 43.60
C ALA A 2 37.49 -14.53 42.30
N LYS A 3 36.44 -14.64 41.44
CA LYS A 3 36.23 -13.77 40.28
C LYS A 3 35.99 -12.34 40.77
N GLN A 4 36.92 -11.41 40.50
CA GLN A 4 36.67 -9.99 40.73
C GLN A 4 35.62 -9.50 39.75
N ASN A 5 34.42 -9.20 40.24
CA ASN A 5 33.39 -8.49 39.46
C ASN A 5 33.86 -7.02 39.31
N ARG A 6 34.34 -6.67 38.12
CA ARG A 6 34.63 -5.27 37.76
C ARG A 6 33.30 -4.59 37.45
N GLY A 7 32.87 -3.67 38.30
CA GLY A 7 31.71 -2.82 38.03
C GLY A 7 32.07 -1.69 37.06
N PHE A 8 31.09 -1.22 36.27
CA PHE A 8 31.22 -0.03 35.43
C PHE A 8 31.42 1.22 36.25
N THR A 9 32.29 2.11 35.80
CA THR A 9 32.48 3.42 36.46
C THR A 9 31.37 4.37 35.98
N LEU A 10 31.00 5.33 36.81
CA LEU A 10 29.98 6.34 36.49
C LEU A 10 30.38 7.17 35.25
N ILE A 11 31.68 7.46 35.09
CA ILE A 11 32.19 8.21 33.96
C ILE A 11 32.08 7.45 32.65
N GLU A 12 32.30 6.14 32.65
CA GLU A 12 32.09 5.30 31.44
C GLU A 12 30.65 5.34 30.99
N LEU A 13 29.68 5.32 31.89
CA LEU A 13 28.27 5.41 31.56
C LEU A 13 27.93 6.79 30.99
N ILE A 14 28.40 7.87 31.62
CA ILE A 14 28.13 9.25 31.16
C ILE A 14 28.71 9.49 29.76
N VAL A 15 29.93 9.04 29.50
CA VAL A 15 30.57 9.21 28.17
C VAL A 15 29.79 8.45 27.10
N VAL A 16 29.33 7.23 27.40
CA VAL A 16 28.54 6.44 26.44
C VAL A 16 27.22 7.12 26.09
N ILE A 17 26.45 7.58 27.07
CA ILE A 17 25.18 8.27 26.81
C ILE A 17 25.37 9.60 26.09
N LEU A 18 26.46 10.31 26.33
CA LEU A 18 26.81 11.54 25.60
C LEU A 18 27.07 11.26 24.14
N ILE A 19 27.88 10.24 23.82
CA ILE A 19 28.18 9.84 22.44
C ILE A 19 26.90 9.36 21.73
N LEU A 20 26.10 8.52 22.41
CA LEU A 20 24.82 8.05 21.85
C LEU A 20 23.85 9.20 21.58
N GLY A 21 23.81 10.21 22.47
CA GLY A 21 22.97 11.40 22.29
C GLY A 21 23.35 12.20 21.03
N ILE A 22 24.66 12.41 20.81
CA ILE A 22 25.16 13.11 19.62
C ILE A 22 24.85 12.32 18.35
N LEU A 23 25.07 11.00 18.35
CA LEU A 23 24.78 10.14 17.20
C LEU A 23 23.29 10.08 16.91
N ALA A 24 22.44 9.99 17.93
CA ALA A 24 20.99 9.98 17.79
C ALA A 24 20.46 11.29 17.17
N ALA A 25 21.01 12.44 17.56
CA ALA A 25 20.60 13.74 17.02
C ALA A 25 20.79 13.85 15.49
N VAL A 26 21.82 13.20 14.94
CA VAL A 26 22.10 13.19 13.50
C VAL A 26 21.35 12.08 12.77
N ALA A 27 21.15 10.93 13.41
CA ALA A 27 20.53 9.76 12.80
C ALA A 27 19.00 9.86 12.71
N ALA A 28 18.33 10.38 13.75
CA ALA A 28 16.87 10.40 13.83
C ALA A 28 16.18 11.05 12.62
N PRO A 29 16.58 12.24 12.10
CA PRO A 29 15.97 12.85 10.93
C PRO A 29 16.06 12.01 9.67
N ARG A 30 17.15 11.24 9.53
CA ARG A 30 17.38 10.36 8.38
C ARG A 30 16.40 9.19 8.35
N PHE A 31 16.09 8.61 9.51
CA PHE A 31 15.14 7.49 9.61
C PHE A 31 13.71 7.92 9.27
N VAL A 32 13.29 9.11 9.66
CA VAL A 32 11.96 9.65 9.30
C VAL A 32 11.80 9.76 7.79
N ASN A 33 12.81 10.29 7.09
CA ASN A 33 12.79 10.40 5.63
C ASN A 33 12.75 9.04 4.94
N LEU A 34 13.47 8.03 5.45
CA LEU A 34 13.45 6.68 4.90
C LEU A 34 12.07 6.04 5.03
N THR A 35 11.38 6.24 6.15
CA THR A 35 10.02 5.72 6.35
C THR A 35 9.03 6.32 5.35
N THR A 36 9.09 7.62 5.11
CA THR A 36 8.28 8.30 4.10
C THR A 36 8.55 7.75 2.70
N GLN A 37 9.82 7.61 2.31
CA GLN A 37 10.18 7.06 1.00
C GLN A 37 9.72 5.59 0.85
N ALA A 38 9.81 4.79 1.91
CA ALA A 38 9.33 3.41 1.91
C ALA A 38 7.82 3.34 1.69
N ARG A 39 7.02 4.21 2.34
CA ARG A 39 5.57 4.30 2.13
C ARG A 39 5.22 4.70 0.70
N ILE A 40 5.91 5.69 0.14
CA ILE A 40 5.72 6.13 -1.25
C ILE A 40 6.05 4.98 -2.21
N ALA A 41 7.14 4.27 -1.99
CA ALA A 41 7.51 3.12 -2.81
C ALA A 41 6.47 1.99 -2.72
N ALA A 42 5.94 1.71 -1.52
CA ALA A 42 4.89 0.72 -1.31
C ALA A 42 3.59 1.09 -2.05
N LEU A 43 3.16 2.37 -2.01
CA LEU A 43 2.00 2.84 -2.77
C LEU A 43 2.20 2.71 -4.28
N ASN A 44 3.38 3.04 -4.80
CA ASN A 44 3.68 2.91 -6.22
C ASN A 44 3.69 1.43 -6.64
N GLY A 45 4.24 0.55 -5.82
CA GLY A 45 4.22 -0.89 -6.05
C GLY A 45 2.81 -1.46 -6.05
N LEU A 46 1.98 -1.09 -5.07
CA LEU A 46 0.58 -1.51 -5.01
C LEU A 46 -0.21 -0.97 -6.21
N ARG A 47 0.01 0.29 -6.60
CA ARG A 47 -0.64 0.88 -7.78
C ARG A 47 -0.33 0.09 -9.05
N ALA A 48 0.93 -0.32 -9.25
CA ALA A 48 1.31 -1.15 -10.40
C ALA A 48 0.64 -2.54 -10.34
N SER A 49 0.54 -3.13 -9.16
CA SER A 49 -0.16 -4.41 -8.95
C SER A 49 -1.66 -4.30 -9.25
N VAL A 50 -2.32 -3.22 -8.81
CA VAL A 50 -3.74 -2.94 -9.10
C VAL A 50 -3.96 -2.81 -10.61
N MET A 51 -3.08 -2.11 -11.32
CA MET A 51 -3.16 -1.97 -12.78
C MET A 51 -3.02 -3.33 -13.48
N SER A 52 -2.08 -4.15 -13.04
CA SER A 52 -1.87 -5.50 -13.58
C SER A 52 -3.06 -6.41 -13.31
N ALA A 53 -3.63 -6.38 -12.10
CA ALA A 53 -4.79 -7.17 -11.71
C ALA A 53 -6.04 -6.76 -12.52
N ALA A 54 -6.26 -5.46 -12.72
CA ALA A 54 -7.37 -4.96 -13.53
C ALA A 54 -7.25 -5.43 -14.99
N THR A 55 -6.05 -5.38 -15.56
CA THR A 55 -5.78 -5.85 -16.92
C THR A 55 -5.94 -7.37 -17.03
N LEU A 56 -5.48 -8.13 -16.04
CA LEU A 56 -5.65 -9.58 -16.00
C LEU A 56 -7.13 -9.98 -15.96
N ALA A 57 -7.92 -9.33 -15.11
CA ALA A 57 -9.35 -9.59 -15.00
C ALA A 57 -10.08 -9.30 -16.33
N ASN A 58 -9.74 -8.20 -17.00
CA ASN A 58 -10.26 -7.90 -18.34
C ASN A 58 -9.86 -8.97 -19.36
N ALA A 59 -8.58 -9.36 -19.40
CA ALA A 59 -8.10 -10.38 -20.30
C ALA A 59 -8.80 -11.73 -20.09
N LEU A 60 -9.04 -12.13 -18.83
CA LEU A 60 -9.78 -13.35 -18.48
C LEU A 60 -11.23 -13.27 -18.98
N GLN A 61 -11.90 -12.14 -18.76
CA GLN A 61 -13.28 -11.94 -19.21
C GLN A 61 -13.39 -12.08 -20.75
N VAL A 62 -12.48 -11.46 -21.47
CA VAL A 62 -12.41 -11.54 -22.95
C VAL A 62 -12.09 -12.96 -23.41
N ALA A 63 -11.11 -13.62 -22.80
CA ALA A 63 -10.70 -14.98 -23.15
C ALA A 63 -11.82 -16.02 -22.91
N GLN A 64 -12.69 -15.79 -21.93
CA GLN A 64 -13.85 -16.63 -21.64
C GLN A 64 -15.09 -16.26 -22.49
N GLY A 65 -15.00 -15.24 -23.34
CA GLY A 65 -16.13 -14.79 -24.16
C GLY A 65 -17.30 -14.23 -23.36
N LEU A 66 -17.04 -13.74 -22.14
CA LEU A 66 -18.07 -13.23 -21.24
C LEU A 66 -18.49 -11.81 -21.59
N ALA A 67 -19.74 -11.46 -21.30
CA ALA A 67 -20.21 -10.09 -21.40
C ALA A 67 -19.47 -9.17 -20.41
N GLN A 68 -19.31 -7.90 -20.75
CA GLN A 68 -18.48 -6.92 -20.00
C GLN A 68 -18.90 -6.68 -18.54
N GLY A 69 -20.13 -7.04 -18.14
CA GLY A 69 -20.61 -7.00 -16.76
C GLY A 69 -20.55 -8.34 -16.02
N SER A 70 -20.14 -9.42 -16.70
CA SER A 70 -20.07 -10.74 -16.09
C SER A 70 -18.82 -10.86 -15.22
N SER A 71 -18.99 -11.39 -13.99
CA SER A 71 -17.88 -11.64 -13.07
C SER A 71 -16.91 -12.69 -13.62
N VAL A 72 -15.65 -12.56 -13.23
CA VAL A 72 -14.61 -13.57 -13.47
C VAL A 72 -14.13 -14.16 -12.13
N THR A 73 -13.50 -15.34 -12.16
CA THR A 73 -12.92 -15.94 -10.96
C THR A 73 -11.40 -15.88 -11.04
N ILE A 74 -10.76 -15.28 -10.02
CA ILE A 74 -9.32 -15.18 -9.88
C ILE A 74 -8.94 -15.80 -8.53
N GLU A 75 -8.08 -16.80 -8.53
CA GLU A 75 -7.62 -17.51 -7.33
C GLU A 75 -8.76 -17.99 -6.40
N GLY A 76 -9.89 -18.40 -6.98
CA GLY A 76 -11.08 -18.86 -6.26
C GLY A 76 -11.98 -17.76 -5.72
N LEU A 77 -11.67 -16.49 -5.94
CA LEU A 77 -12.50 -15.34 -5.59
C LEU A 77 -13.27 -14.85 -6.81
N THR A 78 -14.55 -14.55 -6.62
CA THR A 78 -15.36 -13.92 -7.65
C THR A 78 -15.06 -12.43 -7.70
N VAL A 79 -14.63 -11.95 -8.86
CA VAL A 79 -14.35 -10.53 -9.13
C VAL A 79 -15.52 -9.95 -9.89
N GLY A 80 -16.23 -9.02 -9.28
CA GLY A 80 -17.30 -8.25 -9.90
C GLY A 80 -16.74 -7.31 -10.97
N MET A 81 -17.34 -7.36 -12.17
CA MET A 81 -16.88 -6.58 -13.32
C MET A 81 -17.92 -5.54 -13.73
N THR A 82 -17.45 -4.41 -14.25
CA THR A 82 -18.27 -3.35 -14.82
C THR A 82 -17.55 -2.79 -16.04
N ASN A 83 -18.23 -2.75 -17.17
CA ASN A 83 -17.68 -2.24 -18.44
C ASN A 83 -16.33 -2.88 -18.86
N GLY A 84 -16.15 -4.18 -18.54
CA GLY A 84 -14.96 -4.94 -18.90
C GLY A 84 -13.82 -4.92 -17.88
N TYR A 85 -13.98 -4.24 -16.76
CA TYR A 85 -12.95 -4.14 -15.69
C TYR A 85 -13.54 -4.39 -14.30
N PRO A 86 -12.70 -4.75 -13.31
CA PRO A 86 -13.17 -4.89 -11.92
C PRO A 86 -13.90 -3.66 -11.44
N THR A 87 -15.02 -3.86 -10.75
CA THR A 87 -15.76 -2.72 -10.17
C THR A 87 -14.97 -2.06 -9.03
N GLY A 88 -15.16 -0.76 -8.83
CA GLY A 88 -14.67 -0.03 -7.66
C GLY A 88 -15.54 -0.19 -6.42
N ALA A 89 -16.40 -1.22 -6.37
CA ALA A 89 -17.17 -1.62 -5.20
C ALA A 89 -16.53 -2.84 -4.54
N THR A 90 -17.02 -3.24 -3.36
CA THR A 90 -16.59 -4.47 -2.66
C THR A 90 -16.81 -5.70 -3.55
N GLY A 91 -15.84 -6.60 -3.56
CA GLY A 91 -15.88 -7.79 -4.42
C GLY A 91 -15.46 -7.54 -5.86
N GLY A 92 -14.95 -6.34 -6.17
CA GLY A 92 -14.40 -5.99 -7.46
C GLY A 92 -12.87 -6.00 -7.47
N ILE A 93 -12.26 -4.82 -7.51
CA ILE A 93 -10.80 -4.70 -7.57
C ILE A 93 -10.10 -5.25 -6.33
N ASP A 94 -10.75 -5.23 -5.17
CA ASP A 94 -10.26 -5.82 -3.92
C ASP A 94 -10.15 -7.34 -3.99
N ASN A 95 -11.06 -8.04 -4.70
CA ASN A 95 -10.98 -9.48 -4.94
C ASN A 95 -9.97 -9.84 -6.06
N ALA A 96 -9.69 -8.90 -6.95
CA ALA A 96 -8.70 -9.10 -8.01
C ALA A 96 -7.25 -8.99 -7.50
N ILE A 97 -7.05 -8.36 -6.32
CA ILE A 97 -5.74 -8.20 -5.69
C ILE A 97 -5.85 -8.46 -4.19
N ARG A 98 -4.95 -9.27 -3.64
CA ARG A 98 -4.86 -9.48 -2.19
C ARG A 98 -4.03 -8.37 -1.57
N VAL A 99 -4.67 -7.57 -0.73
CA VAL A 99 -4.03 -6.47 -0.02
C VAL A 99 -3.90 -6.84 1.46
N ASP A 100 -2.69 -6.65 2.01
CA ASP A 100 -2.48 -6.83 3.46
C ASP A 100 -3.15 -5.71 4.25
N ALA A 101 -4.19 -6.07 5.02
CA ALA A 101 -4.97 -5.12 5.83
C ALA A 101 -4.16 -4.48 6.98
N GLY A 102 -3.02 -5.06 7.37
CA GLY A 102 -2.13 -4.47 8.36
C GLY A 102 -1.33 -3.28 7.81
N THR A 103 -0.98 -3.34 6.53
CA THR A 103 -0.19 -2.30 5.84
C THR A 103 -1.08 -1.29 5.13
N TYR A 104 -2.20 -1.74 4.55
CA TYR A 104 -3.08 -0.89 3.73
C TYR A 104 -4.49 -0.82 4.31
N ALA A 105 -5.01 0.37 4.46
CA ALA A 105 -6.43 0.62 4.67
C ALA A 105 -7.10 0.86 3.32
N THR A 106 -8.32 0.34 3.18
CA THR A 106 -9.10 0.50 1.94
C THR A 106 -10.46 1.12 2.24
N SER A 107 -10.96 1.91 1.31
CA SER A 107 -12.32 2.43 1.35
C SER A 107 -12.92 2.46 -0.05
N GLN A 108 -14.25 2.38 -0.11
CA GLN A 108 -14.97 2.35 -1.38
C GLN A 108 -16.04 3.43 -1.42
N ALA A 109 -16.17 4.05 -2.57
CA ALA A 109 -17.28 4.92 -2.95
C ALA A 109 -17.46 4.75 -4.46
N SER A 110 -18.24 3.74 -4.88
CA SER A 110 -18.41 3.43 -6.31
C SER A 110 -18.68 4.70 -7.13
N PRO A 111 -18.01 4.90 -8.24
CA PRO A 111 -17.15 3.98 -9.02
C PRO A 111 -15.70 3.83 -8.55
N THR A 112 -15.32 4.41 -7.42
CA THR A 112 -13.93 4.54 -6.96
C THR A 112 -13.63 3.64 -5.77
N TYR A 113 -12.45 3.00 -5.79
CA TYR A 113 -11.86 2.25 -4.69
C TYR A 113 -10.54 2.92 -4.29
N THR A 114 -10.37 3.22 -3.01
CA THR A 114 -9.22 3.95 -2.47
C THR A 114 -8.31 3.03 -1.67
N PHE A 115 -7.02 3.11 -1.91
CA PHE A 115 -5.97 2.41 -1.19
C PHE A 115 -5.09 3.41 -0.44
N GLN A 116 -4.94 3.23 0.88
CA GLN A 116 -4.21 4.12 1.78
C GLN A 116 -3.15 3.34 2.57
N ILE A 117 -2.07 3.98 2.97
CA ILE A 117 -1.13 3.41 3.95
C ILE A 117 -1.73 3.60 5.36
N ALA A 118 -2.06 2.49 6.04
CA ALA A 118 -2.71 2.51 7.36
C ALA A 118 -1.89 3.22 8.44
N GLY A 119 -0.55 3.08 8.41
CA GLY A 119 0.38 3.70 9.37
C GLY A 119 0.96 5.05 8.93
N ALA A 120 0.36 5.73 7.95
CA ALA A 120 0.82 7.05 7.52
C ALA A 120 0.41 8.14 8.52
N PRO A 121 1.18 9.24 8.67
CA PRO A 121 0.81 10.37 9.51
C PRO A 121 -0.55 10.98 9.10
N THR A 122 -0.83 11.06 7.81
CA THR A 122 -2.13 11.50 7.28
C THR A 122 -2.55 10.58 6.14
N PRO A 123 -3.24 9.45 6.43
CA PRO A 123 -3.61 8.45 5.42
C PRO A 123 -4.41 9.02 4.25
N ALA A 124 -5.27 10.01 4.50
CA ALA A 124 -6.08 10.67 3.46
C ALA A 124 -5.26 11.39 2.38
N THR A 125 -3.99 11.69 2.64
CA THR A 125 -3.04 12.27 1.68
C THR A 125 -1.83 11.36 1.42
N CYS A 126 -1.93 10.08 1.83
CA CYS A 126 -1.01 8.98 1.52
C CYS A 126 -1.79 7.83 0.88
N GLN A 127 -2.31 8.04 -0.32
CA GLN A 127 -3.27 7.16 -0.98
C GLN A 127 -3.23 7.28 -2.49
N PHE A 128 -3.83 6.30 -3.18
CA PHE A 128 -4.23 6.42 -4.59
C PHE A 128 -5.62 5.83 -4.79
N GLN A 129 -6.22 6.12 -5.95
CA GLN A 129 -7.56 5.69 -6.28
C GLN A 129 -7.58 4.92 -7.59
N TYR A 130 -8.39 3.88 -7.61
CA TYR A 130 -8.81 3.12 -8.77
C TYR A 130 -10.25 3.46 -9.07
N THR A 131 -10.57 3.82 -10.31
CA THR A 131 -11.95 4.08 -10.77
C THR A 131 -12.23 3.23 -11.99
N HIS A 132 -13.29 2.40 -11.95
CA HIS A 132 -13.67 1.60 -13.10
C HIS A 132 -14.23 2.47 -14.23
N PRO A 133 -14.21 2.01 -15.50
CA PRO A 133 -14.70 2.78 -16.62
C PRO A 133 -16.19 3.14 -16.50
N ALA A 134 -16.54 4.38 -16.84
CA ALA A 134 -17.93 4.83 -16.85
C ALA A 134 -18.79 4.20 -17.98
N ALA A 135 -18.16 3.74 -19.06
CA ALA A 135 -18.81 3.15 -20.22
C ALA A 135 -18.04 1.94 -20.76
N ALA A 136 -18.77 1.07 -21.49
CA ALA A 136 -18.21 -0.06 -22.21
C ALA A 136 -17.13 0.39 -23.20
N GLY A 137 -16.02 -0.37 -23.26
CA GLY A 137 -14.86 -0.04 -24.11
C GLY A 137 -13.93 1.04 -23.51
N GLY A 138 -14.28 1.62 -22.37
CA GLY A 138 -13.40 2.51 -21.62
C GLY A 138 -12.28 1.75 -20.90
N VAL A 139 -11.33 2.49 -20.35
CA VAL A 139 -10.24 1.97 -19.50
C VAL A 139 -10.37 2.51 -18.08
N PRO A 140 -9.94 1.76 -17.03
CA PRO A 140 -9.99 2.26 -15.68
C PRO A 140 -8.99 3.40 -15.49
N THR A 141 -9.33 4.32 -14.60
CA THR A 141 -8.42 5.39 -14.18
C THR A 141 -7.75 5.00 -12.87
N ILE A 142 -6.42 5.07 -12.82
CA ILE A 142 -5.63 4.84 -11.61
C ILE A 142 -4.74 6.06 -11.40
N ASN A 143 -5.14 6.92 -10.48
CA ASN A 143 -4.44 8.18 -10.24
C ASN A 143 -3.01 7.95 -9.70
N PRO A 144 -2.07 8.87 -9.95
CA PRO A 144 -0.81 8.92 -9.20
C PRO A 144 -1.07 9.02 -7.69
N PRO A 145 -0.23 8.41 -6.84
CA PRO A 145 -0.41 8.51 -5.40
C PRO A 145 -0.29 9.94 -4.88
N LEU A 146 -1.17 10.32 -3.96
CA LEU A 146 -0.99 11.46 -3.08
C LEU A 146 0.05 11.06 -2.03
N THR A 147 1.11 11.83 -1.88
CA THR A 147 2.26 11.46 -1.03
C THR A 147 2.56 12.44 0.11
N ALA A 148 1.82 13.56 0.17
CA ALA A 148 2.07 14.62 1.15
C ALA A 148 1.89 14.16 2.60
N GLY A 149 1.08 13.14 2.86
CA GLY A 149 0.81 12.59 4.18
C GLY A 149 1.55 11.28 4.47
N CYS A 150 2.47 10.85 3.62
CA CYS A 150 3.24 9.64 3.84
C CYS A 150 4.38 9.85 4.84
#